data_20b77d3351cef314c631955bff940e5a
#
_entry.id   20b77d3351cef314c631955bff940e5a
#
_cell.length_a   1.000
_cell.length_b   1.000
_cell.length_c   1.000
_cell.angle_alpha   90.00
_cell.angle_beta   90.00
_cell.angle_gamma   90.00
#
_symmetry.space_group_name_H-M   'P 1'
#
loop_
_entity.id
_entity.type
_entity.pdbx_description
1 polymer ?
#
loop_
_entity_poly.entity_id
_entity_poly.type
_entity_poly.pdbx_seq_one_letter_code
_entity_poly.pdbx_strand_id
1 'polypeptide(L)'
;MINRLGDSQKEEVREDYIIRSFTAGLLPWIDHYGYLVTRVVEENDFFTVRKSPLHIMQESLLHYGHDLDGAIKAAKQALGNIHMPPVKVCDNTYWFPIYSKEKEHNIWLSSNHGNYSIAKNRKETNLHIGNHIITLELSKRAYDSKLSKARTLEKIHHQRFQELYEDALPETEAQIIKEYQHPYYRYTQFHQEPNNKKRERQKMVFLKY
;
A
#
# COMPACT_ATOMS: atom_id res chain seq x y z
N MET A 1 -18.78 6.18 10.16
CA MET A 1 -19.90 6.04 9.19
C MET A 1 -19.37 6.31 7.81
N ILE A 2 -19.41 5.33 6.93
CA ILE A 2 -19.09 5.51 5.51
C ILE A 2 -20.32 6.17 4.90
N ASN A 3 -20.20 7.41 4.37
CA ASN A 3 -21.29 8.07 3.68
C ASN A 3 -21.70 7.20 2.47
N ARG A 4 -23.00 6.93 2.35
CA ARG A 4 -23.62 6.20 1.23
C ARG A 4 -23.21 6.86 -0.09
N LEU A 5 -22.35 6.20 -0.83
CA LEU A 5 -22.22 6.39 -2.26
C LEU A 5 -23.46 5.71 -2.90
N GLY A 6 -24.09 6.38 -3.84
CA GLY A 6 -25.43 6.09 -4.35
C GLY A 6 -25.71 4.62 -4.66
N ASP A 7 -26.82 4.16 -4.13
CA ASP A 7 -27.45 2.85 -4.32
C ASP A 7 -27.94 2.69 -5.78
N SER A 8 -27.09 2.30 -6.73
CA SER A 8 -27.59 1.88 -8.06
C SER A 8 -26.65 1.00 -8.88
N GLN A 9 -25.42 0.74 -8.44
CA GLN A 9 -24.58 -0.27 -9.09
C GLN A 9 -24.56 -1.51 -8.20
N LYS A 10 -24.83 -2.69 -8.83
CA LYS A 10 -24.71 -3.99 -8.17
C LYS A 10 -23.28 -4.12 -7.67
N GLU A 11 -23.08 -3.98 -6.34
CA GLU A 11 -21.76 -4.07 -5.71
C GLU A 11 -21.12 -5.41 -6.08
N GLU A 12 -19.95 -5.38 -6.69
CA GLU A 12 -19.23 -6.60 -7.07
C GLU A 12 -18.78 -7.30 -5.78
N VAL A 13 -19.06 -8.60 -5.68
CA VAL A 13 -18.67 -9.45 -4.54
C VAL A 13 -17.71 -10.51 -5.04
N ARG A 14 -16.53 -10.59 -4.42
CA ARG A 14 -15.49 -11.57 -4.70
C ARG A 14 -15.30 -12.49 -3.50
N GLU A 15 -14.91 -13.74 -3.74
CA GLU A 15 -14.62 -14.70 -2.67
C GLU A 15 -13.21 -14.48 -2.11
N ASP A 16 -12.24 -14.17 -2.98
CA ASP A 16 -10.82 -14.03 -2.66
C ASP A 16 -10.24 -12.73 -3.20
N TYR A 17 -9.19 -12.26 -2.55
CA TYR A 17 -8.45 -11.10 -3.00
C TYR A 17 -7.02 -11.11 -2.46
N ILE A 18 -6.06 -10.80 -3.33
CA ILE A 18 -4.65 -10.55 -2.98
C ILE A 18 -4.34 -9.08 -3.22
N ILE A 19 -3.74 -8.44 -2.24
CA ILE A 19 -3.32 -7.02 -2.29
C ILE A 19 -2.40 -6.80 -3.50
N ARG A 20 -2.66 -5.72 -4.24
CA ARG A 20 -1.89 -5.30 -5.42
C ARG A 20 -1.38 -3.88 -5.22
N SER A 21 -0.50 -3.42 -6.12
CA SER A 21 0.10 -2.07 -6.04
C SER A 21 -0.92 -0.92 -6.07
N PHE A 22 -2.05 -1.12 -6.73
CA PHE A 22 -3.15 -0.15 -6.83
C PHE A 22 -4.22 -0.31 -5.73
N THR A 23 -4.08 -1.30 -4.82
CA THR A 23 -4.94 -1.43 -3.65
C THR A 23 -4.62 -0.35 -2.64
N ALA A 24 -5.60 0.44 -2.25
CA ALA A 24 -5.43 1.60 -1.38
C ALA A 24 -5.90 1.36 0.06
N GLY A 25 -6.92 0.52 0.25
CA GLY A 25 -7.47 0.26 1.58
C GLY A 25 -8.29 -1.02 1.69
N LEU A 26 -8.25 -1.61 2.88
CA LEU A 26 -9.11 -2.72 3.31
C LEU A 26 -9.97 -2.22 4.48
N LEU A 27 -11.27 -2.09 4.26
CA LEU A 27 -12.22 -1.54 5.21
C LEU A 27 -13.14 -2.65 5.71
N PRO A 28 -13.26 -2.87 7.04
CA PRO A 28 -14.20 -3.84 7.58
C PRO A 28 -15.64 -3.40 7.32
N TRP A 29 -16.47 -4.35 6.94
CA TRP A 29 -17.89 -4.13 6.73
C TRP A 29 -18.69 -5.33 7.26
N ILE A 30 -19.83 -5.09 7.85
CA ILE A 30 -20.78 -6.15 8.20
C ILE A 30 -21.83 -6.21 7.10
N ASP A 31 -21.93 -7.35 6.42
CA ASP A 31 -22.91 -7.55 5.39
C ASP A 31 -24.34 -7.69 5.96
N HIS A 32 -25.34 -7.81 5.09
CA HIS A 32 -26.74 -7.92 5.47
C HIS A 32 -27.09 -9.24 6.18
N TYR A 33 -26.19 -10.24 6.13
CA TYR A 33 -26.30 -11.49 6.87
C TYR A 33 -25.59 -11.46 8.22
N GLY A 34 -24.90 -10.39 8.56
CA GLY A 34 -24.12 -10.23 9.79
C GLY A 34 -22.69 -10.75 9.71
N TYR A 35 -22.20 -11.13 8.53
CA TYR A 35 -20.82 -11.58 8.36
C TYR A 35 -19.85 -10.40 8.20
N LEU A 36 -18.67 -10.56 8.80
CA LEU A 36 -17.56 -9.62 8.58
C LEU A 36 -16.95 -9.88 7.20
N VAL A 37 -17.05 -8.88 6.35
CA VAL A 37 -16.48 -8.84 5.00
C VAL A 37 -15.56 -7.63 4.86
N THR A 38 -14.83 -7.54 3.78
CA THR A 38 -13.96 -6.39 3.50
C THR A 38 -14.48 -5.63 2.29
N ARG A 39 -14.62 -4.33 2.44
CA ARG A 39 -14.70 -3.40 1.32
C ARG A 39 -13.29 -3.03 0.90
N VAL A 40 -12.89 -3.48 -0.28
CA VAL A 40 -11.60 -3.17 -0.88
C VAL A 40 -11.74 -1.86 -1.65
N VAL A 41 -10.80 -0.95 -1.41
CA VAL A 41 -10.69 0.32 -2.13
C VAL A 41 -9.46 0.24 -3.01
N GLU A 42 -9.65 0.37 -4.30
CA GLU A 42 -8.62 0.58 -5.30
C GLU A 42 -8.67 2.03 -5.79
N GLU A 43 -7.72 2.47 -6.60
CA GLU A 43 -7.70 3.87 -7.09
C GLU A 43 -8.98 4.26 -7.83
N ASN A 44 -9.52 3.33 -8.63
CA ASN A 44 -10.68 3.58 -9.50
C ASN A 44 -11.83 2.60 -9.25
N ASP A 45 -11.70 1.69 -8.28
CA ASP A 45 -12.66 0.62 -8.05
C ASP A 45 -12.98 0.45 -6.55
N PHE A 46 -14.14 -0.10 -6.29
CA PHE A 46 -14.62 -0.38 -4.95
C PHE A 46 -15.54 -1.60 -4.99
N PHE A 47 -15.17 -2.66 -4.27
CA PHE A 47 -15.91 -3.91 -4.25
C PHE A 47 -15.83 -4.59 -2.89
N THR A 48 -16.65 -5.61 -2.68
CA THR A 48 -16.70 -6.40 -1.45
C THR A 48 -16.01 -7.75 -1.62
N VAL A 49 -15.24 -8.17 -0.61
CA VAL A 49 -14.61 -9.50 -0.53
C VAL A 49 -15.14 -10.22 0.71
N ARG A 50 -15.51 -11.50 0.56
CA ARG A 50 -16.07 -12.35 1.65
C ARG A 50 -15.02 -12.87 2.63
N LYS A 51 -14.09 -12.01 3.00
CA LYS A 51 -13.04 -12.27 4.00
C LYS A 51 -12.86 -11.04 4.90
N SER A 52 -12.38 -11.24 6.12
CA SER A 52 -12.01 -10.12 6.98
C SER A 52 -10.76 -9.39 6.45
N PRO A 53 -10.57 -8.09 6.76
CA PRO A 53 -9.37 -7.35 6.37
C PRO A 53 -8.08 -8.02 6.84
N LEU A 54 -8.10 -8.60 8.04
CA LEU A 54 -6.95 -9.32 8.60
C LEU A 54 -6.63 -10.57 7.78
N HIS A 55 -7.63 -11.33 7.36
CA HIS A 55 -7.45 -12.54 6.55
C HIS A 55 -6.86 -12.21 5.18
N ILE A 56 -7.38 -11.19 4.49
CA ILE A 56 -6.81 -10.72 3.22
C ILE A 56 -5.35 -10.28 3.40
N MET A 57 -5.03 -9.57 4.49
CA MET A 57 -3.66 -9.15 4.79
C MET A 57 -2.73 -10.35 4.98
N GLN A 58 -3.16 -11.35 5.77
CA GLN A 58 -2.38 -12.56 6.03
C GLN A 58 -2.14 -13.38 4.77
N GLU A 59 -3.18 -13.63 3.97
CA GLU A 59 -3.07 -14.37 2.71
C GLU A 59 -2.20 -13.63 1.69
N SER A 60 -2.32 -12.30 1.62
CA SER A 60 -1.47 -11.49 0.74
C SER A 60 -0.01 -11.56 1.14
N LEU A 61 0.29 -11.49 2.44
CA LEU A 61 1.66 -11.65 2.93
C LEU A 61 2.21 -13.04 2.60
N LEU A 62 1.44 -14.10 2.84
CA LEU A 62 1.85 -15.47 2.48
C LEU A 62 2.07 -15.64 0.98
N HIS A 63 1.21 -15.06 0.15
CA HIS A 63 1.36 -15.06 -1.31
C HIS A 63 2.69 -14.46 -1.76
N TYR A 64 3.17 -13.42 -1.09
CA TYR A 64 4.45 -12.76 -1.37
C TYR A 64 5.64 -13.32 -0.57
N GLY A 65 5.48 -14.46 0.11
CA GLY A 65 6.55 -15.14 0.84
C GLY A 65 6.85 -14.57 2.23
N HIS A 66 5.90 -13.87 2.83
CA HIS A 66 6.00 -13.27 4.16
C HIS A 66 4.90 -13.80 5.09
N ASP A 67 5.05 -13.56 6.39
CA ASP A 67 3.98 -13.74 7.38
C ASP A 67 3.79 -12.45 8.20
N LEU A 68 2.60 -12.28 8.78
CA LEU A 68 2.27 -11.04 9.48
C LEU A 68 3.12 -10.81 10.73
N ASP A 69 3.40 -11.85 11.50
CA ASP A 69 4.17 -11.73 12.74
C ASP A 69 5.66 -11.44 12.44
N GLY A 70 6.22 -12.07 11.42
CA GLY A 70 7.56 -11.78 10.90
C GLY A 70 7.67 -10.35 10.37
N ALA A 71 6.70 -9.90 9.56
CA ALA A 71 6.65 -8.53 9.06
C ALA A 71 6.56 -7.49 10.19
N ILE A 72 5.77 -7.76 11.24
CA ILE A 72 5.66 -6.92 12.44
C ILE A 72 6.98 -6.89 13.22
N LYS A 73 7.65 -8.04 13.40
CA LYS A 73 8.95 -8.12 14.07
C LYS A 73 10.01 -7.33 13.31
N ALA A 74 10.08 -7.48 11.99
CA ALA A 74 11.01 -6.76 11.12
C ALA A 74 10.78 -5.24 11.20
N ALA A 75 9.53 -4.79 11.17
CA ALA A 75 9.18 -3.38 11.30
C ALA A 75 9.57 -2.80 12.68
N LYS A 76 9.35 -3.56 13.75
CA LYS A 76 9.80 -3.17 15.11
C LYS A 76 11.32 -3.09 15.24
N GLN A 77 12.04 -3.98 14.59
CA GLN A 77 13.51 -3.92 14.54
C GLN A 77 14.01 -2.67 13.80
N ALA A 78 13.31 -2.26 12.74
CA ALA A 78 13.70 -1.10 11.94
C ALA A 78 13.30 0.25 12.60
N LEU A 79 12.12 0.31 13.21
CA LEU A 79 11.52 1.56 13.72
C LEU A 79 11.60 1.71 15.25
N GLY A 80 12.16 0.70 15.95
CA GLY A 80 12.06 0.58 17.39
C GLY A 80 10.76 -0.10 17.85
N ASN A 81 10.62 -0.30 19.15
CA ASN A 81 9.47 -1.01 19.72
C ASN A 81 8.21 -0.13 19.72
N ILE A 82 7.62 0.08 18.54
CA ILE A 82 6.42 0.88 18.35
C ILE A 82 5.16 0.03 18.45
N HIS A 83 4.07 0.65 18.90
CA HIS A 83 2.74 0.04 18.90
C HIS A 83 2.11 0.16 17.51
N MET A 84 1.45 -0.88 17.02
CA MET A 84 0.82 -0.95 15.67
C MET A 84 1.81 -0.56 14.54
N PRO A 85 2.89 -1.34 14.35
CA PRO A 85 3.85 -1.05 13.30
C PRO A 85 3.22 -1.24 11.90
N PRO A 86 3.70 -0.47 10.92
CA PRO A 86 3.40 -0.77 9.52
C PRO A 86 4.08 -2.08 9.11
N VAL A 87 3.60 -2.68 8.01
CA VAL A 87 4.15 -3.91 7.45
C VAL A 87 4.45 -3.74 5.96
N LYS A 88 5.51 -4.36 5.46
CA LYS A 88 5.77 -4.51 4.03
C LYS A 88 5.00 -5.73 3.54
N VAL A 89 4.12 -5.57 2.55
CA VAL A 89 3.36 -6.68 1.95
C VAL A 89 4.11 -7.26 0.75
N CYS A 90 4.54 -6.40 -0.16
CA CYS A 90 5.39 -6.75 -1.30
C CYS A 90 6.29 -5.57 -1.65
N ASP A 91 7.03 -5.63 -2.74
CA ASP A 91 7.97 -4.56 -3.09
C ASP A 91 7.26 -3.21 -3.25
N ASN A 92 7.82 -2.22 -2.56
CA ASN A 92 7.30 -0.84 -2.50
C ASN A 92 5.84 -0.70 -2.03
N THR A 93 5.31 -1.70 -1.33
CA THR A 93 3.92 -1.71 -0.85
C THR A 93 3.89 -1.88 0.66
N TYR A 94 3.73 -0.75 1.36
CA TYR A 94 3.71 -0.66 2.81
C TYR A 94 2.32 -0.33 3.31
N TRP A 95 1.88 -1.05 4.34
CA TRP A 95 0.54 -0.95 4.90
C TRP A 95 0.60 -0.64 6.38
N PHE A 96 -0.33 0.16 6.87
CA PHE A 96 -0.41 0.47 8.29
C PHE A 96 -1.83 0.27 8.82
N PRO A 97 -1.94 -0.29 10.05
CA PRO A 97 -3.22 -0.50 10.71
C PRO A 97 -3.71 0.80 11.35
N ILE A 98 -5.01 1.03 11.29
CA ILE A 98 -5.64 2.15 12.00
C ILE A 98 -5.87 1.80 13.47
N TYR A 99 -6.32 0.56 13.75
CA TYR A 99 -6.56 0.04 15.09
C TYR A 99 -5.55 -1.07 15.46
N SER A 100 -5.71 -1.69 16.65
CA SER A 100 -4.87 -2.80 17.07
C SER A 100 -4.93 -3.97 16.09
N LYS A 101 -3.79 -4.63 15.87
CA LYS A 101 -3.65 -5.78 14.96
C LYS A 101 -4.57 -6.97 15.30
N GLU A 102 -4.93 -7.10 16.58
CA GLU A 102 -5.76 -8.19 17.11
C GLU A 102 -7.23 -8.03 16.75
N LYS A 103 -7.63 -6.88 16.22
CA LYS A 103 -9.01 -6.66 15.80
C LYS A 103 -9.19 -7.12 14.36
N GLU A 104 -10.01 -8.12 14.15
CA GLU A 104 -10.44 -8.55 12.81
C GLU A 104 -11.08 -7.38 12.03
N HIS A 105 -11.76 -6.48 12.73
CA HIS A 105 -12.35 -5.25 12.22
C HIS A 105 -11.33 -4.11 12.01
N ASN A 106 -10.05 -4.43 11.79
CA ASN A 106 -9.05 -3.39 11.58
C ASN A 106 -9.16 -2.80 10.17
N ILE A 107 -8.96 -1.50 10.08
CA ILE A 107 -8.75 -0.84 8.80
C ILE A 107 -7.25 -0.89 8.49
N TRP A 108 -6.94 -1.35 7.29
CA TRP A 108 -5.58 -1.33 6.77
C TRP A 108 -5.50 -0.38 5.58
N LEU A 109 -4.49 0.49 5.56
CA LEU A 109 -4.30 1.48 4.51
C LEU A 109 -2.89 1.39 3.92
N SER A 110 -2.80 1.54 2.61
CA SER A 110 -1.55 1.63 1.87
C SER A 110 -0.91 3.00 2.06
N SER A 111 0.42 3.06 2.28
CA SER A 111 1.15 4.32 2.34
C SER A 111 1.22 5.05 1.00
N ASN A 112 1.06 4.33 -0.11
CA ASN A 112 1.17 4.86 -1.46
C ASN A 112 -0.02 5.75 -1.84
N HIS A 113 -1.22 5.44 -1.32
CA HIS A 113 -2.48 6.08 -1.70
C HIS A 113 -3.03 7.06 -0.64
N GLY A 114 -2.36 7.19 0.50
CA GLY A 114 -2.83 7.98 1.64
C GLY A 114 -2.44 9.46 1.64
N ASN A 115 -2.07 10.04 0.50
CA ASN A 115 -1.42 11.34 0.45
C ASN A 115 -2.35 12.54 0.65
N TYR A 116 -3.62 12.42 0.26
CA TYR A 116 -4.57 13.50 0.38
C TYR A 116 -5.58 13.22 1.48
N SER A 117 -5.37 13.85 2.63
CA SER A 117 -6.20 13.70 3.81
C SER A 117 -6.47 15.06 4.48
N ILE A 118 -7.71 15.29 4.85
CA ILE A 118 -8.19 16.56 5.44
C ILE A 118 -8.83 16.27 6.80
N ALA A 119 -8.52 17.09 7.81
CA ALA A 119 -9.23 17.02 9.08
C ALA A 119 -10.70 17.39 8.87
N LYS A 120 -11.62 16.47 9.17
CA LYS A 120 -13.05 16.74 9.18
C LYS A 120 -13.44 17.45 10.47
N ASN A 121 -12.84 17.01 11.59
CA ASN A 121 -12.93 17.62 12.91
C ASN A 121 -11.73 17.16 13.78
N ARG A 122 -11.78 17.44 15.10
CA ARG A 122 -10.68 17.06 16.02
C ARG A 122 -10.45 15.55 16.13
N LYS A 123 -11.47 14.71 15.85
CA LYS A 123 -11.44 13.25 16.03
C LYS A 123 -11.55 12.47 14.73
N GLU A 124 -11.89 13.13 13.62
CA GLU A 124 -12.13 12.48 12.35
C GLU A 124 -11.29 13.09 11.23
N THR A 125 -10.88 12.23 10.30
CA THR A 125 -10.11 12.61 9.09
C THR A 125 -10.79 12.03 7.86
N ASN A 126 -10.99 12.86 6.85
CA ASN A 126 -11.37 12.42 5.51
C ASN A 126 -10.13 12.08 4.70
N LEU A 127 -10.07 10.86 4.21
CA LEU A 127 -9.04 10.38 3.30
C LEU A 127 -9.64 10.31 1.90
N HIS A 128 -8.97 10.94 0.93
CA HIS A 128 -9.36 10.93 -0.47
C HIS A 128 -8.50 9.93 -1.23
N ILE A 129 -9.13 8.98 -1.90
CA ILE A 129 -8.48 7.96 -2.73
C ILE A 129 -9.23 7.93 -4.05
N GLY A 130 -8.61 8.42 -5.12
CA GLY A 130 -9.31 8.61 -6.40
C GLY A 130 -10.60 9.39 -6.21
N ASN A 131 -11.72 8.80 -6.60
CA ASN A 131 -13.07 9.39 -6.44
C ASN A 131 -13.73 9.05 -5.09
N HIS A 132 -13.04 8.31 -4.20
CA HIS A 132 -13.62 7.85 -2.94
C HIS A 132 -13.19 8.74 -1.76
N ILE A 133 -14.11 8.99 -0.84
CA ILE A 133 -13.84 9.69 0.41
C ILE A 133 -14.16 8.74 1.57
N ILE A 134 -13.14 8.42 2.35
CA ILE A 134 -13.24 7.55 3.53
C ILE A 134 -13.10 8.40 4.77
N THR A 135 -14.11 8.39 5.64
CA THR A 135 -14.03 9.05 6.96
C THR A 135 -13.46 8.05 7.97
N LEU A 136 -12.31 8.38 8.53
CA LEU A 136 -11.65 7.62 9.60
C LEU A 136 -11.99 8.28 10.96
N GLU A 137 -12.34 7.47 11.94
CA GLU A 137 -12.50 7.90 13.35
C GLU A 137 -11.12 8.05 14.02
N LEU A 138 -10.31 8.91 13.45
CA LEU A 138 -8.93 9.17 13.85
C LEU A 138 -8.59 10.63 13.55
N SER A 139 -7.91 11.31 14.48
CA SER A 139 -7.47 12.68 14.23
C SER A 139 -6.43 12.73 13.11
N LYS A 140 -6.41 13.83 12.35
CA LYS A 140 -5.45 14.06 11.27
C LYS A 140 -4.01 13.87 11.74
N ARG A 141 -3.66 14.39 12.91
CA ARG A 141 -2.33 14.23 13.51
C ARG A 141 -1.96 12.75 13.74
N ALA A 142 -2.91 11.97 14.24
CA ALA A 142 -2.67 10.53 14.49
C ALA A 142 -2.56 9.75 13.18
N TYR A 143 -3.37 10.10 12.15
CA TYR A 143 -3.26 9.56 10.81
C TYR A 143 -1.87 9.84 10.19
N ASP A 144 -1.46 11.12 10.19
CA ASP A 144 -0.17 11.53 9.63
C ASP A 144 1.01 10.85 10.33
N SER A 145 0.93 10.66 11.64
CA SER A 145 1.95 9.92 12.40
C SER A 145 2.06 8.46 11.94
N LYS A 146 0.93 7.78 11.67
CA LYS A 146 0.94 6.40 11.16
C LYS A 146 1.50 6.31 9.74
N LEU A 147 1.06 7.20 8.86
CA LEU A 147 1.56 7.29 7.49
C LEU A 147 3.07 7.59 7.46
N SER A 148 3.54 8.52 8.29
CA SER A 148 4.96 8.85 8.42
C SER A 148 5.80 7.64 8.84
N LYS A 149 5.32 6.82 9.79
CA LYS A 149 6.00 5.58 10.20
C LYS A 149 6.10 4.57 9.05
N ALA A 150 5.04 4.41 8.26
CA ALA A 150 5.05 3.53 7.10
C ALA A 150 6.09 3.97 6.05
N ARG A 151 6.15 5.27 5.76
CA ARG A 151 7.15 5.85 4.84
C ARG A 151 8.58 5.79 5.39
N THR A 152 8.74 5.91 6.70
CA THR A 152 10.06 5.73 7.33
C THR A 152 10.53 4.29 7.19
N LEU A 153 9.64 3.30 7.39
CA LEU A 153 9.96 1.90 7.18
C LEU A 153 10.35 1.61 5.72
N GLU A 154 9.59 2.16 4.78
CA GLU A 154 9.89 2.08 3.34
C GLU A 154 11.29 2.63 3.03
N LYS A 155 11.60 3.83 3.53
CA LYS A 155 12.90 4.45 3.35
C LYS A 155 14.03 3.60 3.91
N ILE A 156 13.87 3.03 5.13
CA ILE A 156 14.89 2.17 5.75
C ILE A 156 15.10 0.90 4.91
N HIS A 157 14.03 0.25 4.47
CA HIS A 157 14.16 -0.94 3.63
C HIS A 157 14.83 -0.63 2.29
N HIS A 158 14.48 0.51 1.67
CA HIS A 158 15.09 0.95 0.43
C HIS A 158 16.59 1.22 0.59
N GLN A 159 17.00 1.91 1.67
CA GLN A 159 18.41 2.15 1.98
C GLN A 159 19.19 0.84 2.16
N ARG A 160 18.67 -0.10 2.97
CA ARG A 160 19.31 -1.42 3.18
C ARG A 160 19.45 -2.21 1.89
N PHE A 161 18.45 -2.08 1.00
CA PHE A 161 18.50 -2.73 -0.30
C PHE A 161 19.57 -2.10 -1.20
N GLN A 162 19.67 -0.76 -1.21
CA GLN A 162 20.73 -0.05 -1.96
C GLN A 162 22.12 -0.43 -1.45
N GLU A 163 22.36 -0.43 -0.12
CA GLU A 163 23.62 -0.84 0.47
C GLU A 163 24.04 -2.25 -0.01
N LEU A 164 23.10 -3.19 -0.04
CA LEU A 164 23.36 -4.56 -0.49
C LEU A 164 23.81 -4.63 -1.97
N TYR A 165 23.28 -3.74 -2.82
CA TYR A 165 23.65 -3.71 -4.24
C TYR A 165 24.91 -2.89 -4.52
N GLU A 166 25.19 -1.85 -3.74
CA GLU A 166 26.42 -1.06 -3.86
C GLU A 166 27.67 -1.90 -3.59
N ASP A 167 27.58 -2.85 -2.65
CA ASP A 167 28.66 -3.78 -2.35
C ASP A 167 28.87 -4.87 -3.40
N ALA A 168 27.86 -5.13 -4.25
CA ALA A 168 27.84 -6.27 -5.17
C ALA A 168 28.11 -5.91 -6.64
N LEU A 169 28.04 -4.63 -7.04
CA LEU A 169 28.10 -4.22 -8.45
C LEU A 169 29.30 -3.32 -8.75
N PRO A 170 29.90 -3.44 -9.98
CA PRO A 170 30.84 -2.46 -10.48
C PRO A 170 30.22 -1.06 -10.48
N GLU A 171 31.02 -0.02 -10.20
CA GLU A 171 30.58 1.39 -10.06
C GLU A 171 29.64 1.88 -11.17
N THR A 172 29.88 1.45 -12.42
CA THR A 172 29.06 1.80 -13.61
C THR A 172 27.65 1.22 -13.57
N GLU A 173 27.46 -0.01 -13.08
CA GLU A 173 26.14 -0.64 -13.00
C GLU A 173 25.34 -0.14 -11.80
N ALA A 174 26.02 0.13 -10.68
CA ALA A 174 25.41 0.74 -9.50
C ALA A 174 24.84 2.14 -9.81
N GLN A 175 25.49 2.92 -10.68
CA GLN A 175 25.03 4.24 -11.10
C GLN A 175 23.76 4.17 -11.95
N ILE A 176 23.66 3.21 -12.86
CA ILE A 176 22.47 2.95 -13.69
C ILE A 176 21.28 2.57 -12.81
N ILE A 177 21.46 1.70 -11.81
CA ILE A 177 20.39 1.29 -10.89
C ILE A 177 19.90 2.47 -10.05
N LYS A 178 20.79 3.36 -9.58
CA LYS A 178 20.43 4.58 -8.85
C LYS A 178 19.56 5.51 -9.70
N GLU A 179 19.86 5.67 -10.98
CA GLU A 179 19.04 6.47 -11.89
C GLU A 179 17.64 5.89 -12.07
N TYR A 180 17.50 4.58 -12.30
CA TYR A 180 16.19 3.92 -12.47
C TYR A 180 15.34 3.88 -11.20
N GLN A 181 15.94 3.94 -10.03
CA GLN A 181 15.23 3.91 -8.74
C GLN A 181 14.84 5.30 -8.23
N HIS A 182 15.30 6.39 -8.85
CA HIS A 182 14.95 7.73 -8.43
C HIS A 182 13.44 7.98 -8.60
N PRO A 183 12.72 8.55 -7.59
CA PRO A 183 11.28 8.76 -7.63
C PRO A 183 10.80 9.54 -8.86
N TYR A 184 11.65 10.40 -9.42
CA TYR A 184 11.35 11.19 -10.61
C TYR A 184 11.16 10.36 -11.88
N TYR A 185 11.87 9.24 -12.03
CA TYR A 185 11.75 8.37 -13.20
C TYR A 185 10.49 7.53 -13.20
N ARG A 186 9.88 7.24 -12.04
CA ARG A 186 8.61 6.53 -11.94
C ARG A 186 7.42 7.35 -12.44
N TYR A 187 7.46 8.68 -12.29
CA TYR A 187 6.37 9.56 -12.75
C TYR A 187 6.41 9.84 -14.26
N THR A 188 7.58 9.83 -14.88
CA THR A 188 7.73 10.18 -16.29
C THR A 188 7.38 9.04 -17.25
N GLN A 189 7.45 7.77 -16.83
CA GLN A 189 7.08 6.64 -17.71
C GLN A 189 5.56 6.48 -17.88
N PHE A 190 4.74 7.01 -16.98
CA PHE A 190 3.28 6.92 -17.07
C PHE A 190 2.60 8.09 -17.81
N HIS A 191 3.35 9.12 -18.19
CA HIS A 191 2.81 10.32 -18.84
C HIS A 191 3.45 10.70 -20.19
N GLN A 192 4.16 9.77 -20.84
CA GLN A 192 4.59 10.00 -22.22
C GLN A 192 3.56 9.42 -23.19
N GLU A 193 2.70 10.30 -23.71
CA GLU A 193 1.98 10.05 -24.96
C GLU A 193 2.97 9.76 -26.11
N PRO A 194 2.60 8.89 -27.07
CA PRO A 194 3.49 8.52 -28.14
C PRO A 194 3.57 9.65 -29.18
N ASN A 195 4.56 10.52 -29.07
CA ASN A 195 4.89 11.42 -30.16
C ASN A 195 6.16 10.94 -30.88
N ASN A 196 5.90 10.44 -32.05
CA ASN A 196 6.69 9.93 -33.13
C ASN A 196 8.00 10.73 -33.39
N LYS A 197 9.19 10.10 -33.22
CA LYS A 197 10.33 10.24 -34.15
C LYS A 197 11.49 9.35 -33.72
N LYS A 198 11.92 8.52 -34.67
CA LYS A 198 13.11 7.67 -34.76
C LYS A 198 14.25 8.01 -33.79
N ARG A 199 14.59 7.05 -32.90
CA ARG A 199 15.95 6.88 -32.40
C ARG A 199 16.27 5.38 -32.26
N GLU A 200 17.50 5.09 -32.60
CA GLU A 200 18.12 3.81 -32.85
C GLU A 200 17.96 2.75 -31.76
N ARG A 201 17.78 1.50 -32.19
CA ARG A 201 17.73 0.31 -31.36
C ARG A 201 19.10 0.04 -30.75
N GLN A 202 19.28 0.31 -29.48
CA GLN A 202 20.28 -0.39 -28.69
C GLN A 202 19.63 -1.71 -28.18
N LYS A 203 20.23 -2.82 -28.58
CA LYS A 203 19.84 -4.17 -28.19
C LYS A 203 20.14 -4.37 -26.71
N MET A 204 19.11 -4.48 -25.89
CA MET A 204 19.24 -4.98 -24.53
C MET A 204 19.33 -6.50 -24.59
N VAL A 205 20.47 -7.05 -24.21
CA VAL A 205 20.69 -8.49 -24.07
C VAL A 205 20.17 -8.90 -22.69
N PHE A 206 19.03 -9.58 -22.65
CA PHE A 206 18.58 -10.26 -21.44
C PHE A 206 19.35 -11.58 -21.30
N LEU A 207 20.18 -11.68 -20.27
CA LEU A 207 20.70 -12.98 -19.82
C LEU A 207 19.56 -13.70 -19.07
N LYS A 208 19.10 -14.79 -19.66
CA LYS A 208 18.25 -15.79 -19.00
C LYS A 208 19.13 -16.66 -18.11
N TYR A 209 18.75 -16.78 -16.86
CA TYR A 209 19.03 -17.92 -16.02
C TYR A 209 17.73 -18.57 -15.61
#